data_04cdb895be539b3a193c6ee4a448e27f
#
_entry.id   04cdb895be539b3a193c6ee4a448e27f
#
_cell.length_a   1.000
_cell.length_b   1.000
_cell.length_c   1.000
_cell.angle_alpha   90.00
_cell.angle_beta   90.00
_cell.angle_gamma   90.00
#
_symmetry.space_group_name_H-M   'P 1'
#
loop_
_entity.id
_entity.type
_entity.pdbx_description
1 polymer ?
#
loop_
_entity_poly.entity_id
_entity_poly.type
_entity_poly.pdbx_seq_one_letter_code
_entity_poly.pdbx_strand_id
1 'polypeptide(L)'
;MALAYDFSGVYQNLSDEASRALSELGVTSADADALSALSFENVMAALSKMAGNGMTAPLKGLITMTAVLLLCSMLTAYQNSLTESGETVQTVAVLCLSGAVAVPAVGFIGTAGDVIAQCANLFLAYIPIMAVMLAASGRAVSSASYQALTVAAGQGVMRVSSDMILPLLHIFLGIAVSSGIAPQVGLGGFLSLITKLTKWLLGFVMAVFTAVLSLRQAASGALDSLGSRAARFALSSFVPVVGGALSEAYKTVQGSLHVLRSGLGIFVILALAFTFLPVLLQGLGWSLCLFAGKALAEALGVSHCAKLLEALGTVFSTLTAVLLCVPAVMLIAAAAAFAIGGEA
;
A
#
# COMPACT_ATOMS: atom_id res chain seq x y z
N MET A 1 -17.56 -30.84 -14.96
CA MET A 1 -18.30 -29.94 -14.08
C MET A 1 -17.30 -28.91 -13.59
N ALA A 2 -17.17 -27.79 -14.29
CA ALA A 2 -16.26 -26.72 -13.90
C ALA A 2 -16.82 -26.12 -12.61
N LEU A 3 -16.08 -26.27 -11.52
CA LEU A 3 -16.31 -25.47 -10.31
C LEU A 3 -16.04 -24.03 -10.72
N ALA A 4 -17.08 -23.31 -11.13
CA ALA A 4 -17.01 -21.87 -11.32
C ALA A 4 -16.81 -21.26 -9.94
N TYR A 5 -15.55 -21.07 -9.53
CA TYR A 5 -15.24 -20.25 -8.36
C TYR A 5 -15.66 -18.84 -8.71
N ASP A 6 -16.59 -18.31 -7.92
CA ASP A 6 -17.07 -16.96 -8.08
C ASP A 6 -16.01 -15.97 -7.56
N PHE A 7 -15.24 -15.40 -8.49
CA PHE A 7 -14.26 -14.33 -8.20
C PHE A 7 -14.90 -12.94 -8.20
N SER A 8 -16.22 -12.84 -8.39
CA SER A 8 -16.93 -11.55 -8.43
C SER A 8 -16.71 -10.73 -7.15
N GLY A 9 -16.61 -11.40 -5.99
CA GLY A 9 -16.33 -10.75 -4.73
C GLY A 9 -14.96 -10.05 -4.65
N VAL A 10 -13.94 -10.57 -5.35
CA VAL A 10 -12.62 -9.91 -5.41
C VAL A 10 -12.68 -8.71 -6.35
N TYR A 11 -13.34 -8.86 -7.49
CA TYR A 11 -13.48 -7.78 -8.48
C TYR A 11 -14.32 -6.61 -7.94
N GLN A 12 -15.38 -6.88 -7.20
CA GLN A 12 -16.25 -5.85 -6.58
C GLN A 12 -15.57 -5.04 -5.49
N ASN A 13 -14.49 -5.55 -4.89
CA ASN A 13 -13.72 -4.86 -3.85
C ASN A 13 -12.50 -4.11 -4.40
N LEU A 14 -12.39 -3.96 -5.72
CA LEU A 14 -11.37 -3.11 -6.35
C LEU A 14 -11.72 -1.63 -6.19
N SER A 15 -10.68 -0.78 -6.24
CA SER A 15 -10.89 0.65 -6.44
C SER A 15 -11.51 0.93 -7.81
N ASP A 16 -12.27 2.01 -7.92
CA ASP A 16 -12.85 2.43 -9.21
C ASP A 16 -11.76 2.63 -10.28
N GLU A 17 -10.60 3.15 -9.88
CA GLU A 17 -9.46 3.36 -10.76
C GLU A 17 -8.82 2.04 -11.20
N ALA A 18 -8.62 1.09 -10.28
CA ALA A 18 -8.08 -0.23 -10.59
C ALA A 18 -9.05 -1.04 -11.46
N SER A 19 -10.35 -0.96 -11.16
CA SER A 19 -11.40 -1.61 -11.94
C SER A 19 -11.45 -1.10 -13.39
N ARG A 20 -11.36 0.23 -13.59
CA ARG A 20 -11.29 0.83 -14.93
C ARG A 20 -10.01 0.43 -15.67
N ALA A 21 -8.86 0.49 -15.02
CA ALA A 21 -7.58 0.12 -15.62
C ALA A 21 -7.56 -1.36 -16.05
N LEU A 22 -8.08 -2.27 -15.21
CA LEU A 22 -8.21 -3.68 -15.54
C LEU A 22 -9.20 -3.92 -16.69
N SER A 23 -10.33 -3.19 -16.72
CA SER A 23 -11.30 -3.30 -17.81
C SER A 23 -10.76 -2.76 -19.13
N GLU A 24 -9.98 -1.67 -19.14
CA GLU A 24 -9.25 -1.16 -20.31
C GLU A 24 -8.25 -2.19 -20.87
N LEU A 25 -7.68 -3.02 -20.00
CA LEU A 25 -6.78 -4.12 -20.35
C LEU A 25 -7.51 -5.42 -20.75
N GLY A 26 -8.86 -5.41 -20.77
CA GLY A 26 -9.68 -6.57 -21.10
C GLY A 26 -9.84 -7.59 -19.98
N VAL A 27 -9.40 -7.24 -18.76
CA VAL A 27 -9.52 -8.10 -17.56
C VAL A 27 -10.80 -7.73 -16.81
N THR A 28 -11.88 -8.43 -17.11
CA THR A 28 -13.19 -8.24 -16.44
C THR A 28 -13.44 -9.29 -15.35
N SER A 29 -12.59 -10.31 -15.27
CA SER A 29 -12.65 -11.39 -14.26
C SER A 29 -11.25 -11.91 -13.98
N ALA A 30 -11.07 -12.62 -12.87
CA ALA A 30 -9.81 -13.29 -12.54
C ALA A 30 -9.59 -14.56 -13.39
N ASP A 31 -9.91 -14.50 -14.67
CA ASP A 31 -9.80 -15.63 -15.60
C ASP A 31 -8.35 -15.78 -16.07
N ALA A 32 -7.80 -16.99 -15.96
CA ALA A 32 -6.41 -17.27 -16.30
C ALA A 32 -6.09 -16.97 -17.78
N ASP A 33 -7.07 -17.20 -18.68
CA ASP A 33 -6.91 -16.96 -20.10
C ASP A 33 -6.83 -15.46 -20.42
N ALA A 34 -7.68 -14.63 -19.80
CA ALA A 34 -7.63 -13.16 -19.93
C ALA A 34 -6.33 -12.59 -19.36
N LEU A 35 -5.84 -13.15 -18.24
CA LEU A 35 -4.58 -12.73 -17.60
C LEU A 35 -3.35 -13.15 -18.40
N SER A 36 -3.40 -14.32 -19.06
CA SER A 36 -2.29 -14.79 -19.90
C SER A 36 -2.14 -14.00 -21.21
N ALA A 37 -3.21 -13.37 -21.68
CA ALA A 37 -3.22 -12.52 -22.86
C ALA A 37 -2.70 -11.09 -22.60
N LEU A 38 -2.43 -10.74 -21.32
CA LEU A 38 -1.89 -9.43 -20.95
C LEU A 38 -0.46 -9.27 -21.46
N SER A 39 -0.27 -8.27 -22.31
CA SER A 39 1.08 -7.82 -22.67
C SER A 39 1.68 -6.97 -21.56
N PHE A 40 2.93 -7.22 -21.20
CA PHE A 40 3.68 -6.38 -20.26
C PHE A 40 3.69 -4.90 -20.70
N GLU A 41 3.75 -4.65 -22.00
CA GLU A 41 3.73 -3.31 -22.60
C GLU A 41 2.42 -2.58 -22.30
N ASN A 42 1.26 -3.24 -22.44
CA ASN A 42 -0.05 -2.67 -22.15
C ASN A 42 -0.21 -2.35 -20.65
N VAL A 43 0.23 -3.22 -19.78
CA VAL A 43 0.22 -2.99 -18.32
C VAL A 43 1.10 -1.80 -17.96
N MET A 44 2.31 -1.73 -18.51
CA MET A 44 3.23 -0.61 -18.26
C MET A 44 2.69 0.72 -18.82
N ALA A 45 2.02 0.70 -19.98
CA ALA A 45 1.37 1.88 -20.55
C ALA A 45 0.22 2.38 -19.65
N ALA A 46 -0.62 1.47 -19.15
CA ALA A 46 -1.69 1.82 -18.22
C ALA A 46 -1.14 2.42 -16.91
N LEU A 47 -0.12 1.79 -16.32
CA LEU A 47 0.54 2.28 -15.11
C LEU A 47 1.20 3.65 -15.33
N SER A 48 1.85 3.87 -16.47
CA SER A 48 2.48 5.15 -16.79
C SER A 48 1.46 6.28 -16.96
N LYS A 49 0.31 6.00 -17.58
CA LYS A 49 -0.82 6.93 -17.71
C LYS A 49 -1.37 7.34 -16.34
N MET A 50 -1.58 6.37 -15.45
CA MET A 50 -2.04 6.63 -14.09
C MET A 50 -1.01 7.40 -13.26
N ALA A 51 0.28 7.07 -13.42
CA ALA A 51 1.38 7.79 -12.80
C ALA A 51 1.42 9.27 -13.22
N GLY A 52 1.22 9.55 -14.51
CA GLY A 52 1.15 10.92 -15.03
C GLY A 52 0.02 11.73 -14.38
N ASN A 53 -1.14 11.13 -14.22
CA ASN A 53 -2.28 11.76 -13.55
C ASN A 53 -1.98 12.06 -12.07
N GLY A 54 -1.35 11.14 -11.35
CA GLY A 54 -0.97 11.32 -9.95
C GLY A 54 0.04 12.45 -9.71
N MET A 55 0.91 12.75 -10.70
CA MET A 55 1.93 13.80 -10.60
C MET A 55 1.39 15.22 -10.83
N THR A 56 0.20 15.38 -11.37
CA THR A 56 -0.37 16.71 -11.70
C THR A 56 -0.60 17.59 -10.46
N ALA A 57 -1.09 17.00 -9.36
CA ALA A 57 -1.34 17.73 -8.11
C ALA A 57 -0.03 18.19 -7.42
N PRO A 58 1.01 17.36 -7.24
CA PRO A 58 2.31 17.80 -6.73
C PRO A 58 2.96 18.91 -7.56
N LEU A 59 2.92 18.81 -8.89
CA LEU A 59 3.50 19.85 -9.77
C LEU A 59 2.78 21.18 -9.67
N LYS A 60 1.44 21.18 -9.63
CA LYS A 60 0.66 22.42 -9.36
C LYS A 60 1.01 22.99 -7.98
N GLY A 61 1.16 22.13 -6.97
CA GLY A 61 1.60 22.52 -5.64
C GLY A 61 2.97 23.19 -5.64
N LEU A 62 3.95 22.64 -6.39
CA LEU A 62 5.28 23.21 -6.53
C LEU A 62 5.25 24.60 -7.15
N ILE A 63 4.47 24.78 -8.22
CA ILE A 63 4.31 26.10 -8.86
C ILE A 63 3.72 27.12 -7.87
N THR A 64 2.68 26.75 -7.13
CA THR A 64 2.05 27.60 -6.12
C THR A 64 3.02 27.95 -4.99
N MET A 65 3.74 26.96 -4.47
CA MET A 65 4.76 27.15 -3.44
C MET A 65 5.87 28.10 -3.92
N THR A 66 6.37 27.88 -5.14
CA THR A 66 7.42 28.72 -5.72
C THR A 66 6.96 30.17 -5.87
N ALA A 67 5.73 30.40 -6.35
CA ALA A 67 5.17 31.73 -6.48
C ALA A 67 5.07 32.43 -5.10
N VAL A 68 4.55 31.74 -4.08
CA VAL A 68 4.45 32.28 -2.71
C VAL A 68 5.84 32.59 -2.14
N LEU A 69 6.82 31.68 -2.30
CA LEU A 69 8.18 31.88 -1.81
C LEU A 69 8.87 33.08 -2.46
N LEU A 70 8.71 33.25 -3.79
CA LEU A 70 9.26 34.39 -4.50
C LEU A 70 8.63 35.71 -4.03
N LEU A 71 7.31 35.79 -3.89
CA LEU A 71 6.63 36.96 -3.35
C LEU A 71 7.10 37.30 -1.94
N CYS A 72 7.22 36.29 -1.08
CA CYS A 72 7.70 36.47 0.28
C CYS A 72 9.15 36.93 0.35
N SER A 73 10.02 36.41 -0.51
CA SER A 73 11.41 36.81 -0.62
C SER A 73 11.53 38.29 -1.04
N MET A 74 10.74 38.70 -2.06
CA MET A 74 10.71 40.12 -2.50
C MET A 74 10.23 41.04 -1.40
N LEU A 75 9.17 40.67 -0.68
CA LEU A 75 8.64 41.46 0.44
C LEU A 75 9.63 41.53 1.58
N THR A 76 10.32 40.47 1.93
CA THR A 76 11.36 40.42 2.96
C THR A 76 12.56 41.33 2.58
N ALA A 77 12.99 41.28 1.31
CA ALA A 77 14.06 42.11 0.79
C ALA A 77 13.66 43.63 0.85
N TYR A 78 12.43 43.94 0.51
CA TYR A 78 11.91 45.30 0.58
C TYR A 78 11.85 45.83 2.03
N GLN A 79 11.34 45.03 2.97
CA GLN A 79 11.28 45.45 4.39
C GLN A 79 12.66 45.61 5.02
N ASN A 80 13.63 44.77 4.69
CA ASN A 80 15.00 44.94 5.19
C ASN A 80 15.64 46.24 4.75
N SER A 81 15.10 46.88 3.70
CA SER A 81 15.53 48.21 3.26
C SER A 81 14.88 49.36 4.06
N LEU A 82 13.80 49.11 4.83
CA LEU A 82 13.01 50.12 5.53
C LEU A 82 13.23 50.15 7.06
N THR A 83 14.19 49.44 7.61
CA THR A 83 14.58 49.41 9.04
C THR A 83 13.52 48.88 10.02
N GLU A 84 12.45 48.25 9.60
CA GLU A 84 11.47 47.60 10.49
C GLU A 84 11.53 46.07 10.46
N SER A 85 11.25 45.46 11.61
CA SER A 85 11.38 44.03 11.84
C SER A 85 10.59 43.19 10.83
N GLY A 86 11.31 42.43 9.99
CA GLY A 86 10.78 41.54 8.97
C GLY A 86 10.01 40.31 9.49
N GLU A 87 9.81 40.17 10.80
CA GLU A 87 9.09 39.05 11.43
C GLU A 87 7.63 38.96 11.00
N THR A 88 6.95 40.08 10.83
CA THR A 88 5.53 40.11 10.44
C THR A 88 5.29 39.56 9.04
N VAL A 89 6.18 39.92 8.08
CA VAL A 89 6.07 39.41 6.70
C VAL A 89 6.40 37.92 6.63
N GLN A 90 7.38 37.44 7.37
CA GLN A 90 7.70 36.05 7.44
C GLN A 90 6.54 35.22 8.03
N THR A 91 5.83 35.75 9.02
CA THR A 91 4.64 35.09 9.59
C THR A 91 3.50 35.01 8.57
N VAL A 92 3.21 36.10 7.86
CA VAL A 92 2.20 36.14 6.79
C VAL A 92 2.58 35.15 5.66
N ALA A 93 3.87 35.13 5.30
CA ALA A 93 4.40 34.18 4.31
C ALA A 93 4.14 32.71 4.68
N VAL A 94 4.43 32.37 5.94
CA VAL A 94 4.18 31.02 6.47
C VAL A 94 2.70 30.68 6.48
N LEU A 95 1.83 31.63 6.84
CA LEU A 95 0.36 31.45 6.81
C LEU A 95 -0.14 31.16 5.38
N CYS A 96 0.29 31.97 4.40
CA CYS A 96 -0.06 31.74 3.00
C CYS A 96 0.44 30.39 2.49
N LEU A 97 1.69 30.05 2.79
CA LEU A 97 2.31 28.79 2.38
C LEU A 97 1.66 27.60 3.07
N SER A 98 1.34 27.71 4.37
CA SER A 98 0.66 26.65 5.11
C SER A 98 -0.72 26.36 4.52
N GLY A 99 -1.51 27.37 4.16
CA GLY A 99 -2.79 27.20 3.49
C GLY A 99 -2.65 26.52 2.13
N ALA A 100 -1.62 26.88 1.36
CA ALA A 100 -1.37 26.32 0.04
C ALA A 100 -0.98 24.82 0.08
N VAL A 101 -0.33 24.36 1.17
CA VAL A 101 0.17 22.98 1.29
C VAL A 101 -0.67 22.13 2.23
N ALA A 102 -1.21 22.70 3.31
CA ALA A 102 -1.99 21.93 4.29
C ALA A 102 -3.28 21.35 3.70
N VAL A 103 -3.98 22.10 2.83
CA VAL A 103 -5.20 21.61 2.18
C VAL A 103 -4.95 20.38 1.31
N PRO A 104 -3.98 20.39 0.37
CA PRO A 104 -3.60 19.19 -0.36
C PRO A 104 -3.11 18.03 0.55
N ALA A 105 -2.42 18.36 1.65
CA ALA A 105 -1.91 17.35 2.58
C ALA A 105 -3.05 16.61 3.30
N VAL A 106 -4.07 17.33 3.79
CA VAL A 106 -5.27 16.71 4.38
C VAL A 106 -5.97 15.82 3.37
N GLY A 107 -6.17 16.30 2.14
CA GLY A 107 -6.76 15.53 1.05
C GLY A 107 -5.97 14.25 0.75
N PHE A 108 -4.63 14.34 0.72
CA PHE A 108 -3.78 13.18 0.47
C PHE A 108 -3.82 12.15 1.61
N ILE A 109 -3.88 12.58 2.88
CA ILE A 109 -4.06 11.67 4.03
C ILE A 109 -5.42 10.96 3.92
N GLY A 110 -6.48 11.67 3.50
CA GLY A 110 -7.80 11.09 3.24
C GLY A 110 -7.74 10.00 2.15
N THR A 111 -7.18 10.32 0.98
CA THR A 111 -7.00 9.35 -0.12
C THR A 111 -6.18 8.14 0.32
N ALA A 112 -5.14 8.32 1.14
CA ALA A 112 -4.37 7.22 1.70
C ALA A 112 -5.23 6.31 2.60
N GLY A 113 -6.13 6.90 3.40
CA GLY A 113 -7.09 6.17 4.21
C GLY A 113 -8.04 5.33 3.37
N ASP A 114 -8.59 5.90 2.31
CA ASP A 114 -9.50 5.21 1.40
C ASP A 114 -8.81 4.02 0.71
N VAL A 115 -7.59 4.20 0.24
CA VAL A 115 -6.79 3.13 -0.40
C VAL A 115 -6.45 2.02 0.60
N ILE A 116 -6.13 2.34 1.85
CA ILE A 116 -5.90 1.34 2.91
C ILE A 116 -7.19 0.56 3.20
N ALA A 117 -8.34 1.23 3.27
CA ALA A 117 -9.64 0.58 3.50
C ALA A 117 -10.03 -0.34 2.33
N GLN A 118 -9.84 0.10 1.08
CA GLN A 118 -10.04 -0.72 -0.11
C GLN A 118 -9.15 -1.96 -0.11
N CYS A 119 -7.88 -1.79 0.27
CA CYS A 119 -6.95 -2.90 0.43
C CYS A 119 -7.42 -3.91 1.49
N ALA A 120 -7.94 -3.43 2.63
CA ALA A 120 -8.49 -4.29 3.66
C ALA A 120 -9.68 -5.14 3.14
N ASN A 121 -10.58 -4.54 2.37
CA ASN A 121 -11.71 -5.22 1.76
C ASN A 121 -11.27 -6.24 0.72
N LEU A 122 -10.33 -5.88 -0.16
CA LEU A 122 -9.75 -6.80 -1.13
C LEU A 122 -9.08 -8.00 -0.43
N PHE A 123 -8.39 -7.75 0.68
CA PHE A 123 -7.73 -8.78 1.47
C PHE A 123 -8.73 -9.75 2.10
N LEU A 124 -9.83 -9.24 2.64
CA LEU A 124 -10.92 -10.05 3.20
C LEU A 124 -11.62 -10.92 2.14
N ALA A 125 -11.74 -10.42 0.92
CA ALA A 125 -12.31 -11.20 -0.19
C ALA A 125 -11.34 -12.27 -0.72
N TYR A 126 -10.05 -11.94 -0.81
CA TYR A 126 -9.02 -12.81 -1.37
C TYR A 126 -8.69 -14.02 -0.47
N ILE A 127 -8.54 -13.82 0.83
CA ILE A 127 -8.06 -14.87 1.75
C ILE A 127 -8.98 -16.10 1.79
N PRO A 128 -10.31 -16.00 1.91
CA PRO A 128 -11.19 -17.16 1.91
C PRO A 128 -11.09 -17.98 0.62
N ILE A 129 -11.00 -17.32 -0.54
CA ILE A 129 -10.87 -17.99 -1.83
C ILE A 129 -9.58 -18.79 -1.88
N MET A 130 -8.45 -18.20 -1.48
CA MET A 130 -7.17 -18.90 -1.42
C MET A 130 -7.20 -20.05 -0.40
N ALA A 131 -7.87 -19.89 0.72
CA ALA A 131 -8.03 -20.97 1.71
C ALA A 131 -8.79 -22.16 1.12
N VAL A 132 -9.89 -21.93 0.40
CA VAL A 132 -10.64 -23.00 -0.27
C VAL A 132 -9.79 -23.70 -1.32
N MET A 133 -9.02 -22.96 -2.13
CA MET A 133 -8.11 -23.54 -3.12
C MET A 133 -7.01 -24.39 -2.49
N LEU A 134 -6.44 -23.98 -1.35
CA LEU A 134 -5.47 -24.74 -0.59
C LEU A 134 -6.10 -26.04 -0.03
N ALA A 135 -7.31 -25.96 0.53
CA ALA A 135 -8.03 -27.13 1.04
C ALA A 135 -8.34 -28.13 -0.08
N ALA A 136 -8.81 -27.67 -1.23
CA ALA A 136 -9.09 -28.49 -2.41
C ALA A 136 -7.81 -29.14 -2.98
N SER A 137 -6.65 -28.54 -2.78
CA SER A 137 -5.33 -29.10 -3.14
C SER A 137 -4.81 -30.15 -2.13
N GLY A 138 -5.66 -30.58 -1.17
CA GLY A 138 -5.29 -31.58 -0.15
C GLY A 138 -4.50 -31.04 1.03
N ARG A 139 -4.45 -29.71 1.23
CA ARG A 139 -3.71 -29.04 2.30
C ARG A 139 -4.65 -28.35 3.32
N ALA A 140 -5.52 -29.18 3.94
CA ALA A 140 -6.57 -28.67 4.82
C ALA A 140 -6.03 -27.95 6.07
N VAL A 141 -4.94 -28.44 6.66
CA VAL A 141 -4.34 -27.82 7.86
C VAL A 141 -3.72 -26.46 7.51
N SER A 142 -2.96 -26.41 6.41
CA SER A 142 -2.41 -25.14 5.90
C SER A 142 -3.50 -24.16 5.50
N SER A 143 -4.61 -24.62 4.93
CA SER A 143 -5.76 -23.79 4.58
C SER A 143 -6.37 -23.10 5.79
N ALA A 144 -6.72 -23.86 6.83
CA ALA A 144 -7.33 -23.32 8.04
C ALA A 144 -6.41 -22.34 8.77
N SER A 145 -5.14 -22.71 8.93
CA SER A 145 -4.15 -21.83 9.58
C SER A 145 -3.84 -20.59 8.72
N TYR A 146 -3.83 -20.71 7.38
CA TYR A 146 -3.69 -19.57 6.47
C TYR A 146 -4.84 -18.57 6.65
N GLN A 147 -6.06 -19.04 6.61
CA GLN A 147 -7.22 -18.17 6.77
C GLN A 147 -7.21 -17.44 8.12
N ALA A 148 -7.09 -18.19 9.22
CA ALA A 148 -7.19 -17.60 10.55
C ALA A 148 -6.07 -16.58 10.83
N LEU A 149 -4.81 -16.97 10.62
CA LEU A 149 -3.67 -16.12 10.96
C LEU A 149 -3.47 -14.97 9.98
N THR A 150 -3.71 -15.20 8.69
CA THR A 150 -3.54 -14.16 7.68
C THR A 150 -4.64 -13.09 7.79
N VAL A 151 -5.90 -13.49 8.07
CA VAL A 151 -6.97 -12.54 8.36
C VAL A 151 -6.65 -11.74 9.62
N ALA A 152 -6.31 -12.41 10.73
CA ALA A 152 -6.03 -11.73 11.99
C ALA A 152 -4.84 -10.76 11.87
N ALA A 153 -3.72 -11.22 11.31
CA ALA A 153 -2.53 -10.40 11.17
C ALA A 153 -2.71 -9.27 10.13
N GLY A 154 -3.33 -9.57 8.99
CA GLY A 154 -3.61 -8.57 7.96
C GLY A 154 -4.56 -7.49 8.44
N GLN A 155 -5.67 -7.86 9.09
CA GLN A 155 -6.58 -6.90 9.71
C GLN A 155 -5.91 -6.10 10.81
N GLY A 156 -5.00 -6.70 11.57
CA GLY A 156 -4.19 -5.99 12.56
C GLY A 156 -3.36 -4.87 11.94
N VAL A 157 -2.67 -5.15 10.83
CA VAL A 157 -1.89 -4.13 10.09
C VAL A 157 -2.80 -3.01 9.56
N MET A 158 -3.94 -3.38 8.96
CA MET A 158 -4.89 -2.40 8.42
C MET A 158 -5.45 -1.49 9.51
N ARG A 159 -5.90 -2.06 10.63
CA ARG A 159 -6.41 -1.30 11.78
C ARG A 159 -5.37 -0.38 12.40
N VAL A 160 -4.14 -0.86 12.60
CA VAL A 160 -3.07 0.01 13.10
C VAL A 160 -2.81 1.16 12.14
N SER A 161 -2.83 0.90 10.83
CA SER A 161 -2.63 1.95 9.82
C SER A 161 -3.78 2.97 9.81
N SER A 162 -5.05 2.52 9.81
CA SER A 162 -6.22 3.41 9.72
C SER A 162 -6.55 4.10 11.06
N ASP A 163 -6.56 3.35 12.16
CA ASP A 163 -7.11 3.84 13.42
C ASP A 163 -6.07 4.51 14.31
N MET A 164 -4.78 4.26 14.08
CA MET A 164 -3.69 4.85 14.87
C MET A 164 -2.79 5.76 14.03
N ILE A 165 -2.27 5.28 12.91
CA ILE A 165 -1.25 6.03 12.15
C ILE A 165 -1.87 7.20 11.40
N LEU A 166 -3.01 7.04 10.73
CA LEU A 166 -3.65 8.15 10.00
C LEU A 166 -4.08 9.31 10.91
N PRO A 167 -4.78 9.10 12.05
CA PRO A 167 -5.04 10.18 13.00
C PRO A 167 -3.78 10.83 13.55
N LEU A 168 -2.72 10.04 13.81
CA LEU A 168 -1.44 10.57 14.26
C LEU A 168 -0.80 11.49 13.20
N LEU A 169 -0.94 11.18 11.92
CA LEU A 169 -0.47 12.03 10.82
C LEU A 169 -1.26 13.32 10.69
N HIS A 170 -2.58 13.32 10.97
CA HIS A 170 -3.36 14.56 11.04
C HIS A 170 -2.89 15.46 12.18
N ILE A 171 -2.64 14.89 13.36
CA ILE A 171 -2.05 15.62 14.51
C ILE A 171 -0.67 16.16 14.13
N PHE A 172 0.14 15.33 13.47
CA PHE A 172 1.47 15.72 13.00
C PHE A 172 1.40 16.89 12.02
N LEU A 173 0.47 16.85 11.07
CA LEU A 173 0.23 17.94 10.13
C LEU A 173 -0.14 19.25 10.86
N GLY A 174 -1.06 19.18 11.83
CA GLY A 174 -1.44 20.33 12.65
C GLY A 174 -0.26 20.93 13.42
N ILE A 175 0.57 20.10 14.05
CA ILE A 175 1.77 20.54 14.76
C ILE A 175 2.82 21.10 13.78
N ALA A 176 2.99 20.51 12.59
CA ALA A 176 3.91 21.00 11.57
C ALA A 176 3.55 22.41 11.11
N VAL A 177 2.26 22.64 10.84
CA VAL A 177 1.74 23.99 10.48
C VAL A 177 1.93 24.97 11.63
N SER A 178 1.55 24.59 12.87
CA SER A 178 1.71 25.44 14.05
C SER A 178 3.17 25.79 14.33
N SER A 179 4.09 24.84 14.15
CA SER A 179 5.54 25.05 14.31
C SER A 179 6.10 26.03 13.28
N GLY A 180 5.53 26.06 12.07
CA GLY A 180 5.90 27.04 11.04
C GLY A 180 5.45 28.46 11.41
N ILE A 181 4.23 28.60 11.97
CA ILE A 181 3.64 29.90 12.34
C ILE A 181 4.33 30.48 13.59
N ALA A 182 4.61 29.66 14.59
CA ALA A 182 5.22 30.05 15.84
C ALA A 182 6.51 29.23 16.13
N PRO A 183 7.61 29.52 15.42
CA PRO A 183 8.86 28.75 15.55
C PRO A 183 9.52 28.88 16.93
N GLN A 184 9.10 29.88 17.73
CA GLN A 184 9.57 30.12 19.09
C GLN A 184 9.08 29.05 20.09
N VAL A 185 7.99 28.34 19.77
CA VAL A 185 7.37 27.35 20.69
C VAL A 185 8.15 26.01 20.75
N GLY A 186 9.13 25.81 19.91
CA GLY A 186 10.04 24.64 19.99
C GLY A 186 9.37 23.27 19.74
N LEU A 187 8.31 23.23 18.92
CA LEU A 187 7.54 22.00 18.62
C LEU A 187 8.31 20.93 17.83
N GLY A 188 9.56 21.19 17.40
CA GLY A 188 10.40 20.26 16.67
C GLY A 188 10.65 18.92 17.40
N GLY A 189 10.71 18.94 18.72
CA GLY A 189 10.80 17.75 19.55
C GLY A 189 9.58 16.83 19.40
N PHE A 190 8.38 17.38 19.39
CA PHE A 190 7.13 16.64 19.16
C PHE A 190 7.06 16.05 17.76
N LEU A 191 7.44 16.80 16.74
CA LEU A 191 7.50 16.32 15.35
C LEU A 191 8.44 15.11 15.22
N SER A 192 9.63 15.19 15.84
CA SER A 192 10.59 14.09 15.83
C SER A 192 10.08 12.86 16.58
N LEU A 193 9.38 13.05 17.68
CA LEU A 193 8.80 11.98 18.47
C LEU A 193 7.70 11.24 17.69
N ILE A 194 6.76 11.98 17.08
CA ILE A 194 5.69 11.39 16.27
C ILE A 194 6.27 10.61 15.09
N THR A 195 7.26 11.17 14.39
CA THR A 195 7.94 10.47 13.28
C THR A 195 8.59 9.17 13.73
N LYS A 196 9.31 9.20 14.86
CA LYS A 196 9.96 8.00 15.42
C LYS A 196 8.93 6.96 15.85
N LEU A 197 7.87 7.40 16.52
CA LEU A 197 6.80 6.51 17.00
C LEU A 197 6.10 5.84 15.81
N THR A 198 5.74 6.59 14.78
CA THR A 198 5.10 6.04 13.57
C THR A 198 5.99 5.02 12.86
N LYS A 199 7.27 5.34 12.67
CA LYS A 199 8.24 4.43 12.04
C LYS A 199 8.46 3.17 12.87
N TRP A 200 8.57 3.31 14.20
CA TRP A 200 8.72 2.18 15.13
C TRP A 200 7.48 1.28 15.10
N LEU A 201 6.28 1.88 15.19
CA LEU A 201 5.02 1.14 15.17
C LEU A 201 4.86 0.36 13.86
N LEU A 202 5.15 1.01 12.73
CA LEU A 202 5.08 0.40 11.41
C LEU A 202 6.07 -0.76 11.28
N GLY A 203 7.32 -0.56 11.69
CA GLY A 203 8.35 -1.60 11.69
C GLY A 203 8.00 -2.78 12.60
N PHE A 204 7.46 -2.50 13.79
CA PHE A 204 7.01 -3.52 14.72
C PHE A 204 5.87 -4.37 14.14
N VAL A 205 4.84 -3.73 13.59
CA VAL A 205 3.69 -4.43 12.98
C VAL A 205 4.13 -5.29 11.81
N MET A 206 5.02 -4.79 10.94
CA MET A 206 5.60 -5.55 9.83
C MET A 206 6.43 -6.74 10.30
N ALA A 207 7.24 -6.57 11.33
CA ALA A 207 8.04 -7.65 11.91
C ALA A 207 7.15 -8.75 12.52
N VAL A 208 6.14 -8.38 13.28
CA VAL A 208 5.16 -9.33 13.86
C VAL A 208 4.42 -10.08 12.76
N PHE A 209 3.93 -9.37 11.74
CA PHE A 209 3.24 -9.98 10.61
C PHE A 209 4.11 -11.02 9.89
N THR A 210 5.35 -10.63 9.56
CA THR A 210 6.30 -11.51 8.87
C THR A 210 6.66 -12.72 9.74
N ALA A 211 6.89 -12.51 11.04
CA ALA A 211 7.21 -13.58 11.97
C ALA A 211 6.04 -14.60 12.11
N VAL A 212 4.80 -14.12 12.24
CA VAL A 212 3.61 -14.97 12.32
C VAL A 212 3.46 -15.83 11.06
N LEU A 213 3.64 -15.24 9.87
CA LEU A 213 3.56 -16.00 8.61
C LEU A 213 4.70 -17.02 8.47
N SER A 214 5.92 -16.67 8.85
CA SER A 214 7.08 -17.56 8.78
C SER A 214 6.93 -18.76 9.73
N LEU A 215 6.54 -18.54 10.98
CA LEU A 215 6.27 -19.60 11.96
C LEU A 215 5.18 -20.54 11.48
N ARG A 216 4.13 -19.97 10.87
CA ARG A 216 3.03 -20.75 10.33
C ARG A 216 3.49 -21.67 9.19
N GLN A 217 4.29 -21.18 8.24
CA GLN A 217 4.80 -21.99 7.12
C GLN A 217 5.60 -23.19 7.63
N ALA A 218 6.44 -22.96 8.63
CA ALA A 218 7.23 -24.04 9.24
C ALA A 218 6.35 -25.10 9.92
N ALA A 219 5.29 -24.69 10.63
CA ALA A 219 4.45 -25.60 11.39
C ALA A 219 3.47 -26.40 10.54
N SER A 220 2.78 -25.75 9.59
CA SER A 220 1.69 -26.39 8.83
C SER A 220 2.17 -27.25 7.66
N GLY A 221 3.29 -26.94 7.04
CA GLY A 221 3.84 -27.70 5.92
C GLY A 221 4.21 -29.15 6.30
N ALA A 222 4.73 -29.37 7.51
CA ALA A 222 5.06 -30.70 8.01
C ALA A 222 3.81 -31.58 8.19
N LEU A 223 2.72 -31.04 8.73
CA LEU A 223 1.48 -31.78 8.97
C LEU A 223 0.76 -32.15 7.67
N ASP A 224 0.70 -31.24 6.70
CA ASP A 224 0.08 -31.50 5.40
C ASP A 224 0.86 -32.53 4.58
N SER A 225 2.19 -32.55 4.67
CA SER A 225 3.02 -33.54 3.98
C SER A 225 2.77 -34.95 4.49
N LEU A 226 2.54 -35.13 5.79
CA LEU A 226 2.18 -36.42 6.37
C LEU A 226 0.78 -36.86 5.94
N GLY A 227 -0.21 -35.95 5.97
CA GLY A 227 -1.59 -36.24 5.54
C GLY A 227 -1.69 -36.61 4.08
N SER A 228 -1.00 -35.91 3.19
CA SER A 228 -1.00 -36.19 1.76
C SER A 228 -0.32 -37.52 1.42
N ARG A 229 0.76 -37.88 2.11
CA ARG A 229 1.42 -39.18 1.98
C ARG A 229 0.52 -40.33 2.45
N ALA A 230 -0.15 -40.16 3.59
CA ALA A 230 -1.10 -41.15 4.10
C ALA A 230 -2.29 -41.34 3.15
N ALA A 231 -2.85 -40.27 2.61
CA ALA A 231 -3.93 -40.35 1.62
C ALA A 231 -3.51 -41.04 0.33
N ARG A 232 -2.34 -40.70 -0.22
CA ARG A 232 -1.79 -41.35 -1.42
C ARG A 232 -1.53 -42.88 -1.18
N PHE A 233 -0.97 -43.20 0.00
CA PHE A 233 -0.73 -44.59 0.38
C PHE A 233 -2.04 -45.38 0.49
N ALA A 234 -3.07 -44.81 1.16
CA ALA A 234 -4.38 -45.44 1.26
C ALA A 234 -5.02 -45.68 -0.12
N LEU A 235 -5.02 -44.64 -0.99
CA LEU A 235 -5.56 -44.76 -2.36
C LEU A 235 -4.84 -45.81 -3.18
N SER A 236 -3.51 -45.90 -3.10
CA SER A 236 -2.72 -46.87 -3.86
C SER A 236 -2.85 -48.31 -3.32
N SER A 237 -3.07 -48.45 -2.01
CA SER A 237 -3.08 -49.79 -1.36
C SER A 237 -4.45 -50.48 -1.36
N PHE A 238 -5.56 -49.70 -1.35
CA PHE A 238 -6.91 -50.27 -1.23
C PHE A 238 -7.62 -50.55 -2.57
N VAL A 239 -7.14 -50.06 -3.72
CA VAL A 239 -7.82 -50.22 -5.01
C VAL A 239 -6.82 -50.62 -6.12
N PRO A 240 -6.42 -51.90 -6.24
CA PRO A 240 -5.34 -52.36 -7.13
C PRO A 240 -5.62 -52.14 -8.63
N VAL A 241 -6.91 -52.10 -9.06
CA VAL A 241 -7.29 -52.04 -10.48
C VAL A 241 -7.66 -50.59 -10.94
N VAL A 242 -8.10 -49.72 -10.04
CA VAL A 242 -8.61 -48.37 -10.37
C VAL A 242 -7.69 -47.26 -9.80
N GLY A 243 -6.74 -47.61 -8.94
CA GLY A 243 -5.87 -46.69 -8.24
C GLY A 243 -5.00 -45.82 -9.18
N GLY A 244 -4.60 -46.34 -10.35
CA GLY A 244 -3.86 -45.58 -11.37
C GLY A 244 -4.70 -44.46 -11.98
N ALA A 245 -5.92 -44.77 -12.43
CA ALA A 245 -6.83 -43.79 -13.03
C ALA A 245 -7.27 -42.71 -12.00
N LEU A 246 -7.48 -43.10 -10.75
CA LEU A 246 -7.84 -42.20 -9.67
C LEU A 246 -6.67 -41.27 -9.28
N SER A 247 -5.44 -41.79 -9.29
CA SER A 247 -4.22 -41.02 -9.07
C SER A 247 -3.99 -39.99 -10.20
N GLU A 248 -4.28 -40.35 -11.45
CA GLU A 248 -4.16 -39.51 -12.62
C GLU A 248 -5.23 -38.38 -12.58
N ALA A 249 -6.49 -38.70 -12.25
CA ALA A 249 -7.55 -37.77 -12.06
C ALA A 249 -7.22 -36.74 -10.93
N TYR A 250 -6.65 -37.24 -9.82
CA TYR A 250 -6.21 -36.39 -8.72
C TYR A 250 -5.10 -35.42 -9.14
N LYS A 251 -4.10 -35.86 -9.90
CA LYS A 251 -3.05 -34.98 -10.44
C LYS A 251 -3.59 -33.94 -11.39
N THR A 252 -4.55 -34.30 -12.25
CA THR A 252 -5.20 -33.36 -13.18
C THR A 252 -5.96 -32.27 -12.43
N VAL A 253 -6.71 -32.65 -11.39
CA VAL A 253 -7.41 -31.67 -10.52
C VAL A 253 -6.42 -30.76 -9.81
N GLN A 254 -5.33 -31.30 -9.26
CA GLN A 254 -4.29 -30.49 -8.64
C GLN A 254 -3.63 -29.52 -9.63
N GLY A 255 -3.35 -29.95 -10.86
CA GLY A 255 -2.81 -29.11 -11.92
C GLY A 255 -3.75 -27.96 -12.27
N SER A 256 -5.04 -28.23 -12.42
CA SER A 256 -6.06 -27.19 -12.69
C SER A 256 -6.18 -26.17 -11.56
N LEU A 257 -6.16 -26.63 -10.30
CA LEU A 257 -6.17 -25.75 -9.13
C LEU A 257 -4.90 -24.88 -9.03
N HIS A 258 -3.75 -25.40 -9.48
CA HIS A 258 -2.52 -24.61 -9.53
C HIS A 258 -2.62 -23.46 -10.53
N VAL A 259 -3.17 -23.71 -11.73
CA VAL A 259 -3.39 -22.68 -12.76
C VAL A 259 -4.36 -21.60 -12.26
N LEU A 260 -5.50 -21.99 -11.69
CA LEU A 260 -6.48 -21.06 -11.14
C LEU A 260 -5.88 -20.19 -10.00
N ARG A 261 -5.09 -20.80 -9.14
CA ARG A 261 -4.43 -20.10 -8.05
C ARG A 261 -3.40 -19.10 -8.56
N SER A 262 -2.62 -19.47 -9.58
CA SER A 262 -1.66 -18.58 -10.24
C SER A 262 -2.37 -17.39 -10.88
N GLY A 263 -3.48 -17.60 -11.57
CA GLY A 263 -4.30 -16.56 -12.16
C GLY A 263 -4.83 -15.57 -11.10
N LEU A 264 -5.42 -16.09 -10.02
CA LEU A 264 -5.90 -15.25 -8.92
C LEU A 264 -4.77 -14.42 -8.28
N GLY A 265 -3.58 -15.02 -8.12
CA GLY A 265 -2.43 -14.31 -7.57
C GLY A 265 -1.94 -13.17 -8.45
N ILE A 266 -1.83 -13.40 -9.76
CA ILE A 266 -1.47 -12.36 -10.74
C ILE A 266 -2.52 -11.25 -10.72
N PHE A 267 -3.81 -11.60 -10.69
CA PHE A 267 -4.89 -10.63 -10.61
C PHE A 267 -4.76 -9.73 -9.38
N VAL A 268 -4.52 -10.30 -8.19
CA VAL A 268 -4.36 -9.53 -6.94
C VAL A 268 -3.12 -8.64 -7.00
N ILE A 269 -2.00 -9.11 -7.56
CA ILE A 269 -0.80 -8.29 -7.73
C ILE A 269 -1.09 -7.09 -8.65
N LEU A 270 -1.79 -7.30 -9.76
CA LEU A 270 -2.20 -6.21 -10.66
C LEU A 270 -3.18 -5.26 -9.99
N ALA A 271 -4.18 -5.79 -9.27
CA ALA A 271 -5.13 -4.99 -8.52
C ALA A 271 -4.44 -4.09 -7.49
N LEU A 272 -3.47 -4.62 -6.75
CA LEU A 272 -2.65 -3.85 -5.82
C LEU A 272 -1.79 -2.80 -6.53
N ALA A 273 -1.16 -3.17 -7.65
CA ALA A 273 -0.35 -2.23 -8.41
C ALA A 273 -1.19 -1.05 -8.91
N PHE A 274 -2.35 -1.29 -9.51
CA PHE A 274 -3.24 -0.23 -9.99
C PHE A 274 -3.85 0.61 -8.87
N THR A 275 -4.09 0.03 -7.70
CA THR A 275 -4.65 0.76 -6.54
C THR A 275 -3.60 1.61 -5.85
N PHE A 276 -2.40 1.07 -5.60
CA PHE A 276 -1.39 1.74 -4.76
C PHE A 276 -0.40 2.59 -5.54
N LEU A 277 0.00 2.17 -6.75
CA LEU A 277 1.08 2.85 -7.48
C LEU A 277 0.77 4.33 -7.77
N PRO A 278 -0.44 4.72 -8.20
CA PRO A 278 -0.77 6.14 -8.43
C PRO A 278 -0.62 6.98 -7.16
N VAL A 279 -1.13 6.47 -6.03
CA VAL A 279 -1.08 7.18 -4.74
C VAL A 279 0.33 7.22 -4.17
N LEU A 280 1.12 6.15 -4.34
CA LEU A 280 2.54 6.12 -3.99
C LEU A 280 3.35 7.15 -4.79
N LEU A 281 3.13 7.21 -6.10
CA LEU A 281 3.80 8.18 -6.98
C LEU A 281 3.40 9.61 -6.65
N GLN A 282 2.13 9.84 -6.31
CA GLN A 282 1.66 11.13 -5.81
C GLN A 282 2.37 11.52 -4.50
N GLY A 283 2.51 10.60 -3.55
CA GLY A 283 3.23 10.82 -2.29
C GLY A 283 4.72 11.11 -2.48
N LEU A 284 5.38 10.36 -3.37
CA LEU A 284 6.76 10.63 -3.76
C LEU A 284 6.89 11.99 -4.45
N GLY A 285 5.97 12.32 -5.35
CA GLY A 285 5.91 13.62 -6.02
C GLY A 285 5.80 14.78 -5.03
N TRP A 286 4.88 14.69 -4.06
CA TRP A 286 4.77 15.69 -3.01
C TRP A 286 6.04 15.78 -2.16
N SER A 287 6.65 14.66 -1.79
CA SER A 287 7.90 14.65 -1.03
C SER A 287 9.03 15.36 -1.77
N LEU A 288 9.17 15.11 -3.07
CA LEU A 288 10.17 15.78 -3.92
C LEU A 288 9.89 17.27 -4.09
N CYS A 289 8.61 17.64 -4.31
CA CYS A 289 8.21 19.05 -4.44
C CYS A 289 8.45 19.85 -3.16
N LEU A 290 8.17 19.27 -1.99
CA LEU A 290 8.43 19.89 -0.70
C LEU A 290 9.92 20.02 -0.41
N PHE A 291 10.72 19.01 -0.78
CA PHE A 291 12.17 19.07 -0.68
C PHE A 291 12.77 20.17 -1.58
N ALA A 292 12.31 20.25 -2.82
CA ALA A 292 12.72 21.32 -3.74
C ALA A 292 12.27 22.71 -3.24
N GLY A 293 11.03 22.82 -2.72
CA GLY A 293 10.51 24.04 -2.12
C GLY A 293 11.31 24.48 -0.88
N LYS A 294 11.72 23.53 -0.03
CA LYS A 294 12.62 23.79 1.11
C LYS A 294 13.95 24.39 0.64
N ALA A 295 14.60 23.74 -0.33
CA ALA A 295 15.89 24.20 -0.86
C ALA A 295 15.77 25.62 -1.47
N LEU A 296 14.66 25.89 -2.16
CA LEU A 296 14.38 27.21 -2.71
C LEU A 296 14.16 28.26 -1.59
N ALA A 297 13.41 27.92 -0.55
CA ALA A 297 13.17 28.79 0.59
C ALA A 297 14.48 29.14 1.35
N GLU A 298 15.38 28.16 1.49
CA GLU A 298 16.73 28.38 2.06
C GLU A 298 17.55 29.31 1.18
N ALA A 299 17.57 29.08 -0.14
CA ALA A 299 18.29 29.94 -1.09
C ALA A 299 17.76 31.39 -1.13
N LEU A 300 16.47 31.57 -0.92
CA LEU A 300 15.82 32.88 -0.87
C LEU A 300 15.90 33.55 0.51
N GLY A 301 16.50 32.92 1.51
CA GLY A 301 16.64 33.45 2.86
C GLY A 301 15.35 33.46 3.71
N VAL A 302 14.32 32.73 3.31
CA VAL A 302 13.01 32.67 4.01
C VAL A 302 13.00 31.46 4.94
N SER A 303 13.78 31.52 6.03
CA SER A 303 14.06 30.37 6.91
C SER A 303 12.82 29.78 7.60
N HIS A 304 11.79 30.58 7.93
CA HIS A 304 10.56 30.10 8.54
C HIS A 304 9.76 29.22 7.58
N CYS A 305 9.69 29.60 6.30
CA CYS A 305 9.06 28.80 5.26
C CYS A 305 9.82 27.50 5.01
N ALA A 306 11.17 27.52 5.05
CA ALA A 306 11.98 26.32 4.91
C ALA A 306 11.70 25.28 6.01
N LYS A 307 11.60 25.71 7.27
CA LYS A 307 11.24 24.84 8.41
C LYS A 307 9.84 24.24 8.27
N LEU A 308 8.86 25.02 7.82
CA LEU A 308 7.51 24.52 7.54
C LEU A 308 7.54 23.43 6.45
N LEU A 309 8.21 23.69 5.33
CA LEU A 309 8.30 22.75 4.22
C LEU A 309 9.04 21.45 4.60
N GLU A 310 10.06 21.54 5.46
CA GLU A 310 10.74 20.39 6.03
C GLU A 310 9.79 19.53 6.88
N ALA A 311 9.03 20.16 7.77
CA ALA A 311 8.08 19.46 8.62
C ALA A 311 6.98 18.78 7.78
N LEU A 312 6.42 19.48 6.81
CA LEU A 312 5.43 18.93 5.87
C LEU A 312 6.01 17.80 5.01
N GLY A 313 7.24 17.94 4.51
CA GLY A 313 7.95 16.89 3.79
C GLY A 313 8.10 15.61 4.62
N THR A 314 8.33 15.76 5.93
CA THR A 314 8.38 14.63 6.85
C THR A 314 7.01 13.93 7.00
N VAL A 315 5.91 14.68 7.03
CA VAL A 315 4.54 14.13 7.03
C VAL A 315 4.32 13.27 5.77
N PHE A 316 4.57 13.84 4.59
CA PHE A 316 4.36 13.15 3.32
C PHE A 316 5.25 11.90 3.16
N SER A 317 6.52 12.00 3.53
CA SER A 317 7.44 10.85 3.47
C SER A 317 7.02 9.74 4.43
N THR A 318 6.50 10.08 5.61
CA THR A 318 6.01 9.11 6.58
C THR A 318 4.73 8.44 6.08
N LEU A 319 3.79 9.21 5.51
CA LEU A 319 2.59 8.67 4.89
C LEU A 319 2.90 7.73 3.71
N THR A 320 3.85 8.12 2.86
CA THR A 320 4.30 7.29 1.74
C THR A 320 4.92 5.97 2.23
N ALA A 321 5.65 5.99 3.36
CA ALA A 321 6.16 4.77 3.97
C ALA A 321 5.02 3.84 4.47
N VAL A 322 3.97 4.40 5.07
CA VAL A 322 2.77 3.63 5.46
C VAL A 322 2.10 3.00 4.24
N LEU A 323 1.91 3.80 3.18
CA LEU A 323 1.32 3.32 1.92
C LEU A 323 2.16 2.23 1.24
N LEU A 324 3.47 2.19 1.43
CA LEU A 324 4.33 1.10 0.95
C LEU A 324 4.18 -0.17 1.78
N CYS A 325 4.01 -0.05 3.09
CA CYS A 325 3.93 -1.21 3.99
C CYS A 325 2.62 -2.00 3.81
N VAL A 326 1.49 -1.33 3.56
CA VAL A 326 0.19 -2.00 3.42
C VAL A 326 0.16 -2.98 2.24
N PRO A 327 0.49 -2.60 0.99
CA PRO A 327 0.55 -3.55 -0.11
C PRO A 327 1.66 -4.60 0.08
N ALA A 328 2.78 -4.27 0.73
CA ALA A 328 3.83 -5.24 1.04
C ALA A 328 3.30 -6.40 1.92
N VAL A 329 2.45 -6.12 2.91
CA VAL A 329 1.77 -7.13 3.73
C VAL A 329 0.94 -8.06 2.85
N MET A 330 0.17 -7.52 1.91
CA MET A 330 -0.64 -8.33 0.99
C MET A 330 0.23 -9.18 0.06
N LEU A 331 1.29 -8.61 -0.49
CA LEU A 331 2.22 -9.35 -1.35
C LEU A 331 2.89 -10.51 -0.59
N ILE A 332 3.31 -10.27 0.65
CA ILE A 332 3.89 -11.32 1.51
C ILE A 332 2.84 -12.40 1.82
N ALA A 333 1.59 -12.03 2.11
CA ALA A 333 0.51 -12.98 2.34
C ALA A 333 0.18 -13.81 1.09
N ALA A 334 0.14 -13.18 -0.08
CA ALA A 334 -0.05 -13.86 -1.36
C ALA A 334 1.11 -14.81 -1.65
N ALA A 335 2.36 -14.35 -1.52
CA ALA A 335 3.55 -15.18 -1.71
C ALA A 335 3.57 -16.38 -0.75
N ALA A 336 3.16 -16.18 0.51
CA ALA A 336 3.03 -17.27 1.49
C ALA A 336 2.02 -18.34 1.04
N ALA A 337 0.90 -17.93 0.44
CA ALA A 337 -0.09 -18.88 -0.11
C ALA A 337 0.47 -19.68 -1.30
N PHE A 338 1.28 -19.04 -2.16
CA PHE A 338 1.95 -19.73 -3.27
C PHE A 338 3.00 -20.73 -2.80
N ALA A 339 3.85 -20.32 -1.85
CA ALA A 339 4.91 -21.18 -1.31
C ALA A 339 4.35 -22.48 -0.72
N ILE A 340 3.21 -22.42 -0.02
CA ILE A 340 2.54 -23.61 0.52
C ILE A 340 2.10 -24.55 -0.61
N GLY A 341 1.80 -24.08 -1.77
CA GLY A 341 1.29 -24.88 -2.89
C GLY A 341 2.34 -25.37 -3.89
N GLY A 342 3.57 -24.89 -3.82
CA GLY A 342 4.63 -25.19 -4.82
C GLY A 342 5.47 -26.45 -4.54
N GLU A 343 5.39 -27.01 -3.34
CA GLU A 343 6.14 -28.22 -2.95
C GLU A 343 5.29 -29.50 -3.19
N ALA A 344 4.94 -29.81 -4.44
CA ALA A 344 4.24 -31.06 -4.78
C ALA A 344 5.02 -31.87 -5.80
#